data_32acfc6df90771fef882c54d7f9d26ee
#
_entry.id   32acfc6df90771fef882c54d7f9d26ee
#
_cell.length_a   1.000
_cell.length_b   1.000
_cell.length_c   1.000
_cell.angle_alpha   90.00
_cell.angle_beta   90.00
_cell.angle_gamma   90.00
#
_symmetry.space_group_name_H-M   'P 1'
#
loop_
_entity.id
_entity.type
_entity.pdbx_description
1 polymer ?
#
loop_
_entity_poly.entity_id
_entity_poly.type
_entity_poly.pdbx_seq_one_letter_code
_entity_poly.pdbx_strand_id
1 'polypeptide(L)'
;MLNKILPVLLLALIAPMRLQATKSLHELQQEFVDLKFGLFVHFGMGTYQEEDWADPDQDISAFNPTKLDCRQWADAARSANMSFGCMSVKHHCGFCMWNTATTDYNAANSGIHRDVVKEFVDAMRERGMKIMFHFSILDMHEKILPNNIRPYHTDFIKGQLRELLTNYGPITALMIDGWDAPWSRLSYEDIHFEDIYNFCKSIQPECLVMDLNGAKYPAEALFYSDLKTYEQGAGQKIEKDRSFLPSMACYPLQRSWFWKTDMPTNSTKSPEEMVNDNLRPMNEACCTFILNVAPNRDGLFDKNAVESLKKIGKLWKDDKKQHAVAETGAPIIATNLAKNKHAIGSWSYDMNQHDLATDDNYSSSWVAHSSVKEPWLQVELGNVYPVNAVVITDHHDNAITSYRIECRNNGQWVKVYEGSAPTERRVKINRFEPVLADAVKLTVTDANGKVQICELGVYNEKR
;
A
#
# COMPACT_ATOMS: atom_id res chain seq x y z
N MET A 1 38.40 63.48 24.91
CA MET A 1 37.02 63.06 24.74
C MET A 1 36.98 61.58 24.26
N LEU A 2 36.81 60.67 25.22
CA LEU A 2 36.76 59.23 24.93
C LEU A 2 35.30 58.81 24.65
N ASN A 3 35.00 58.40 23.41
CA ASN A 3 33.70 57.80 23.08
C ASN A 3 33.71 56.35 23.57
N LYS A 4 32.84 56.05 24.53
CA LYS A 4 32.51 54.70 24.97
C LYS A 4 31.48 54.11 24.01
N ILE A 5 31.87 53.09 23.24
CA ILE A 5 30.97 52.24 22.45
C ILE A 5 30.47 51.13 23.36
N LEU A 6 29.17 51.10 23.62
CA LEU A 6 28.48 50.03 24.38
C LEU A 6 28.13 48.91 23.40
N PRO A 7 28.51 47.64 23.65
CA PRO A 7 28.06 46.55 22.78
C PRO A 7 26.62 46.17 23.15
N VAL A 8 25.73 46.23 22.17
CA VAL A 8 24.37 45.69 22.26
C VAL A 8 24.44 44.17 22.10
N LEU A 9 24.24 43.47 23.22
CA LEU A 9 24.08 42.02 23.21
C LEU A 9 22.69 41.67 22.64
N LEU A 10 22.64 41.14 21.42
CA LEU A 10 21.45 40.55 20.85
C LEU A 10 21.25 39.16 21.48
N LEU A 11 20.38 39.03 22.48
CA LEU A 11 19.91 37.74 22.97
C LEU A 11 18.93 37.16 21.94
N ALA A 12 19.40 36.20 21.13
CA ALA A 12 18.54 35.36 20.32
C ALA A 12 17.73 34.43 21.26
N LEU A 13 16.46 34.71 21.42
CA LEU A 13 15.49 33.81 22.06
C LEU A 13 15.37 32.56 21.19
N ILE A 14 16.11 31.51 21.52
CA ILE A 14 15.88 30.16 20.99
C ILE A 14 14.62 29.65 21.73
N ALA A 15 13.47 29.79 21.09
CA ALA A 15 12.27 29.12 21.55
C ALA A 15 12.53 27.60 21.51
N PRO A 16 12.24 26.85 22.58
CA PRO A 16 12.38 25.40 22.53
C PRO A 16 11.43 24.85 21.46
N MET A 17 11.99 24.31 20.37
CA MET A 17 11.22 23.46 19.48
C MET A 17 10.72 22.30 20.34
N ARG A 18 9.43 22.31 20.67
CA ARG A 18 8.78 21.12 21.19
C ARG A 18 8.89 20.05 20.08
N LEU A 19 9.74 19.04 20.32
CA LEU A 19 9.64 17.79 19.57
C LEU A 19 8.22 17.27 19.82
N GLN A 20 7.34 17.45 18.86
CA GLN A 20 6.04 16.82 18.88
C GLN A 20 6.32 15.33 18.72
N ALA A 21 5.89 14.51 19.68
CA ALA A 21 6.01 13.06 19.58
C ALA A 21 5.34 12.61 18.25
N THR A 22 6.02 11.79 17.49
CA THR A 22 5.44 11.18 16.29
C THR A 22 4.26 10.33 16.69
N LYS A 23 3.16 10.43 15.95
CA LYS A 23 1.96 9.62 16.18
C LYS A 23 2.28 8.14 16.01
N SER A 24 1.62 7.30 16.77
CA SER A 24 1.65 5.85 16.58
C SER A 24 1.02 5.45 15.24
N LEU A 25 1.38 4.28 14.72
CA LEU A 25 0.77 3.76 13.50
C LEU A 25 -0.76 3.65 13.63
N HIS A 26 -1.25 3.19 14.80
CA HIS A 26 -2.68 3.07 15.07
C HIS A 26 -3.41 4.42 15.00
N GLU A 27 -2.83 5.49 15.57
CA GLU A 27 -3.39 6.84 15.46
C GLU A 27 -3.44 7.33 14.01
N LEU A 28 -2.39 7.08 13.22
CA LEU A 28 -2.36 7.44 11.80
C LEU A 28 -3.38 6.66 10.98
N GLN A 29 -3.55 5.37 11.27
CA GLN A 29 -4.56 4.52 10.65
C GLN A 29 -5.97 5.01 10.95
N GLN A 30 -6.25 5.37 12.22
CA GLN A 30 -7.54 5.94 12.62
C GLN A 30 -7.81 7.26 11.90
N GLU A 31 -6.82 8.18 11.87
CA GLU A 31 -6.96 9.45 11.16
C GLU A 31 -7.25 9.26 9.67
N PHE A 32 -6.63 8.25 9.04
CA PHE A 32 -6.86 7.95 7.63
C PHE A 32 -8.26 7.38 7.38
N VAL A 33 -8.72 6.46 8.22
CA VAL A 33 -10.08 5.89 8.13
C VAL A 33 -11.14 6.98 8.36
N ASP A 34 -10.90 7.93 9.25
CA ASP A 34 -11.78 9.06 9.51
C ASP A 34 -11.86 10.06 8.32
N LEU A 35 -10.97 9.98 7.34
CA LEU A 35 -11.11 10.73 6.09
C LEU A 35 -12.24 10.23 5.20
N LYS A 36 -12.65 8.97 5.31
CA LYS A 36 -13.81 8.31 4.71
C LYS A 36 -13.89 8.32 3.19
N PHE A 37 -13.74 9.49 2.54
CA PHE A 37 -13.96 9.65 1.11
C PHE A 37 -12.94 10.59 0.48
N GLY A 38 -12.32 10.15 -0.62
CA GLY A 38 -11.32 10.90 -1.35
C GLY A 38 -11.47 10.85 -2.87
N LEU A 39 -10.86 11.82 -3.53
CA LEU A 39 -10.68 11.87 -4.96
C LEU A 39 -9.42 11.07 -5.36
N PHE A 40 -9.52 10.28 -6.43
CA PHE A 40 -8.35 9.76 -7.13
C PHE A 40 -8.27 10.39 -8.52
N VAL A 41 -7.09 10.78 -8.96
CA VAL A 41 -6.86 11.38 -10.27
C VAL A 41 -5.81 10.60 -11.04
N HIS A 42 -6.22 9.97 -12.14
CA HIS A 42 -5.30 9.47 -13.15
C HIS A 42 -5.25 10.45 -14.31
N PHE A 43 -4.08 11.08 -14.48
CA PHE A 43 -3.81 12.03 -15.54
C PHE A 43 -2.36 11.89 -15.98
N GLY A 44 -2.09 11.95 -17.29
CA GLY A 44 -0.75 11.74 -17.84
C GLY A 44 -0.79 11.29 -19.29
N MET A 45 0.26 10.59 -19.75
CA MET A 45 0.36 10.09 -21.12
C MET A 45 -0.81 9.17 -21.49
N GLY A 46 -1.33 8.37 -20.54
CA GLY A 46 -2.50 7.52 -20.75
C GLY A 46 -3.76 8.28 -21.18
N THR A 47 -3.94 9.53 -20.78
CA THR A 47 -5.05 10.39 -21.22
C THR A 47 -4.97 10.69 -22.73
N TYR A 48 -3.76 10.84 -23.27
CA TYR A 48 -3.55 11.21 -24.68
C TYR A 48 -3.57 10.00 -25.60
N GLN A 49 -3.16 8.84 -25.09
CA GLN A 49 -3.22 7.58 -25.82
C GLN A 49 -4.53 6.82 -25.65
N GLU A 50 -5.35 7.23 -24.67
CA GLU A 50 -6.58 6.52 -24.25
C GLU A 50 -6.32 5.10 -23.76
N GLU A 51 -5.17 4.91 -23.08
CA GLU A 51 -4.74 3.62 -22.56
C GLU A 51 -4.33 3.73 -21.09
N ASP A 52 -4.70 2.71 -20.29
CA ASP A 52 -4.25 2.63 -18.90
C ASP A 52 -2.75 2.26 -18.86
N TRP A 53 -2.26 1.54 -19.88
CA TRP A 53 -0.87 1.19 -20.09
C TRP A 53 -0.30 1.94 -21.30
N ALA A 54 0.01 3.21 -21.10
CA ALA A 54 0.53 4.07 -22.15
C ALA A 54 1.90 3.59 -22.66
N ASP A 55 2.16 3.78 -23.96
CA ASP A 55 3.46 3.54 -24.57
C ASP A 55 4.51 4.47 -23.95
N PRO A 56 5.58 3.93 -23.35
CA PRO A 56 6.62 4.71 -22.66
C PRO A 56 7.54 5.48 -23.63
N ASP A 57 7.50 5.17 -24.92
CA ASP A 57 8.36 5.77 -25.94
C ASP A 57 7.65 6.91 -26.72
N GLN A 58 6.41 7.27 -26.32
CA GLN A 58 5.71 8.38 -26.93
C GLN A 58 6.40 9.72 -26.64
N ASP A 59 6.45 10.60 -27.63
CA ASP A 59 6.95 11.98 -27.49
C ASP A 59 6.18 12.71 -26.39
N ILE A 60 6.94 13.19 -25.38
CA ILE A 60 6.38 13.92 -24.24
C ILE A 60 5.67 15.22 -24.62
N SER A 61 5.95 15.80 -25.79
CA SER A 61 5.26 17.00 -26.31
C SER A 61 3.76 16.75 -26.51
N ALA A 62 3.33 15.47 -26.65
CA ALA A 62 1.92 15.09 -26.71
C ALA A 62 1.16 15.41 -25.42
N PHE A 63 1.84 15.42 -24.25
CA PHE A 63 1.23 15.88 -23.00
C PHE A 63 1.17 17.42 -22.98
N ASN A 64 0.06 17.96 -23.49
CA ASN A 64 -0.15 19.39 -23.61
C ASN A 64 -1.59 19.81 -23.27
N PRO A 65 -2.03 19.70 -22.00
CA PRO A 65 -3.34 20.14 -21.55
C PRO A 65 -3.43 21.68 -21.54
N THR A 66 -4.15 22.24 -22.53
CA THR A 66 -4.20 23.70 -22.75
C THR A 66 -5.01 24.49 -21.73
N LYS A 67 -5.85 23.79 -20.91
CA LYS A 67 -6.75 24.41 -19.92
C LYS A 67 -6.58 23.77 -18.53
N LEU A 68 -5.41 23.19 -18.25
CA LEU A 68 -5.17 22.53 -16.97
C LEU A 68 -5.53 23.43 -15.79
N ASP A 69 -6.48 22.96 -14.97
CA ASP A 69 -6.96 23.65 -13.77
C ASP A 69 -7.24 22.65 -12.63
N CYS A 70 -6.23 22.43 -11.79
CA CYS A 70 -6.35 21.58 -10.60
C CYS A 70 -7.35 22.15 -9.55
N ARG A 71 -7.67 23.45 -9.60
CA ARG A 71 -8.71 24.04 -8.75
C ARG A 71 -10.09 23.51 -9.11
N GLN A 72 -10.38 23.34 -10.41
CA GLN A 72 -11.62 22.73 -10.88
C GLN A 72 -11.77 21.29 -10.35
N TRP A 73 -10.67 20.51 -10.29
CA TRP A 73 -10.67 19.16 -9.71
C TRP A 73 -11.01 19.21 -8.21
N ALA A 74 -10.34 20.10 -7.48
CA ALA A 74 -10.54 20.26 -6.05
C ALA A 74 -11.96 20.76 -5.70
N ASP A 75 -12.53 21.69 -6.49
CA ASP A 75 -13.91 22.17 -6.33
C ASP A 75 -14.92 21.06 -6.60
N ALA A 76 -14.69 20.24 -7.62
CA ALA A 76 -15.52 19.08 -7.92
C ALA A 76 -15.48 18.05 -6.78
N ALA A 77 -14.28 17.75 -6.23
CA ALA A 77 -14.11 16.88 -5.08
C ALA A 77 -14.84 17.41 -3.83
N ARG A 78 -14.69 18.70 -3.54
CA ARG A 78 -15.40 19.33 -2.41
C ARG A 78 -16.92 19.28 -2.59
N SER A 79 -17.41 19.38 -3.83
CA SER A 79 -18.85 19.24 -4.11
C SER A 79 -19.40 17.84 -3.80
N ALA A 80 -18.54 16.82 -3.76
CA ALA A 80 -18.85 15.45 -3.34
C ALA A 80 -18.60 15.19 -1.84
N ASN A 81 -18.22 16.23 -1.06
CA ASN A 81 -17.80 16.14 0.34
C ASN A 81 -16.52 15.32 0.58
N MET A 82 -15.66 15.20 -0.41
CA MET A 82 -14.36 14.54 -0.26
C MET A 82 -13.43 15.34 0.65
N SER A 83 -12.61 14.64 1.44
CA SER A 83 -11.73 15.20 2.48
C SER A 83 -10.25 15.22 2.06
N PHE A 84 -9.86 14.47 1.03
CA PHE A 84 -8.50 14.40 0.51
C PHE A 84 -8.48 14.14 -0.99
N GLY A 85 -7.32 14.41 -1.61
CA GLY A 85 -7.04 14.06 -3.00
C GLY A 85 -5.83 13.13 -3.09
N CYS A 86 -5.95 12.09 -3.90
CA CYS A 86 -4.89 11.21 -4.35
C CYS A 86 -4.60 11.48 -5.82
N MET A 87 -3.34 11.64 -6.19
CA MET A 87 -2.93 11.79 -7.58
C MET A 87 -1.98 10.68 -7.98
N SER A 88 -2.20 10.07 -9.15
CA SER A 88 -1.18 9.25 -9.80
C SER A 88 -0.06 10.16 -10.29
N VAL A 89 0.99 10.31 -9.46
CA VAL A 89 2.13 11.19 -9.77
C VAL A 89 3.07 10.55 -10.78
N LYS A 90 3.11 9.22 -10.83
CA LYS A 90 3.75 8.41 -11.86
C LYS A 90 2.98 7.10 -12.02
N HIS A 91 2.58 6.77 -13.24
CA HIS A 91 2.00 5.48 -13.61
C HIS A 91 3.05 4.59 -14.30
N HIS A 92 2.69 3.37 -14.72
CA HIS A 92 3.59 2.34 -15.25
C HIS A 92 4.40 2.74 -16.49
N CYS A 93 3.93 3.72 -17.28
CA CYS A 93 4.70 4.24 -18.41
C CYS A 93 5.97 5.01 -18.00
N GLY A 94 6.09 5.41 -16.73
CA GLY A 94 7.24 6.14 -16.20
C GLY A 94 7.15 7.66 -16.29
N PHE A 95 6.09 8.22 -16.93
CA PHE A 95 5.93 9.66 -17.05
C PHE A 95 5.67 10.31 -15.69
N CYS A 96 6.56 11.21 -15.28
CA CYS A 96 6.51 11.91 -14.00
C CYS A 96 5.70 13.20 -14.13
N MET A 97 4.67 13.37 -13.30
CA MET A 97 3.79 14.54 -13.30
C MET A 97 4.39 15.77 -12.60
N TRP A 98 5.64 15.70 -12.16
CA TRP A 98 6.38 16.77 -11.49
C TRP A 98 7.73 17.04 -12.16
N ASN A 99 8.34 18.15 -11.81
CA ASN A 99 9.69 18.50 -12.25
C ASN A 99 10.73 17.68 -11.49
N THR A 100 10.99 16.44 -11.96
CA THR A 100 12.00 15.56 -11.38
C THR A 100 13.38 15.80 -11.99
N ALA A 101 14.42 15.64 -11.16
CA ALA A 101 15.80 15.63 -11.61
C ALA A 101 16.28 14.21 -12.04
N THR A 102 15.44 13.17 -11.88
CA THR A 102 15.85 11.79 -12.13
C THR A 102 15.69 11.33 -13.57
N THR A 103 14.79 11.96 -14.32
CA THR A 103 14.53 11.65 -15.73
C THR A 103 13.99 12.88 -16.47
N ASP A 104 14.27 12.97 -17.78
CA ASP A 104 13.67 13.99 -18.64
C ASP A 104 12.22 13.67 -19.07
N TYR A 105 11.74 12.45 -18.80
CA TYR A 105 10.39 11.99 -19.12
C TYR A 105 9.38 12.50 -18.09
N ASN A 106 9.11 13.81 -18.12
CA ASN A 106 8.28 14.49 -17.11
C ASN A 106 7.48 15.68 -17.67
N ALA A 107 6.48 16.13 -16.92
CA ALA A 107 5.56 17.21 -17.29
C ALA A 107 6.24 18.58 -17.44
N ALA A 108 7.31 18.86 -16.70
CA ALA A 108 8.04 20.12 -16.82
C ALA A 108 8.80 20.21 -18.16
N ASN A 109 9.19 19.08 -18.74
CA ASN A 109 9.83 18.99 -20.06
C ASN A 109 8.83 18.76 -21.21
N SER A 110 7.56 18.54 -20.91
CA SER A 110 6.49 18.31 -21.89
C SER A 110 5.95 19.61 -22.49
N GLY A 111 4.91 19.53 -23.32
CA GLY A 111 4.31 20.71 -23.99
C GLY A 111 3.77 21.77 -23.04
N ILE A 112 3.47 21.46 -21.77
CA ILE A 112 2.95 22.43 -20.80
C ILE A 112 4.02 23.14 -19.95
N HIS A 113 5.22 22.57 -19.82
CA HIS A 113 6.30 23.12 -18.99
C HIS A 113 5.87 23.48 -17.55
N ARG A 114 5.08 22.61 -16.90
CA ARG A 114 4.49 22.86 -15.57
C ARG A 114 4.71 21.66 -14.64
N ASP A 115 4.77 21.94 -13.33
CA ASP A 115 4.75 20.93 -12.27
C ASP A 115 3.29 20.68 -11.85
N VAL A 116 2.68 19.65 -12.40
CA VAL A 116 1.26 19.34 -12.17
C VAL A 116 1.01 18.84 -10.74
N VAL A 117 2.00 18.15 -10.15
CA VAL A 117 1.90 17.69 -8.75
C VAL A 117 1.84 18.90 -7.81
N LYS A 118 2.66 19.92 -8.05
CA LYS A 118 2.62 21.14 -7.24
C LYS A 118 1.26 21.83 -7.32
N GLU A 119 0.73 21.99 -8.52
CA GLU A 119 -0.57 22.63 -8.74
C GLU A 119 -1.72 21.86 -8.10
N PHE A 120 -1.68 20.51 -8.20
CA PHE A 120 -2.64 19.65 -7.52
C PHE A 120 -2.59 19.82 -6.01
N VAL A 121 -1.39 19.76 -5.41
CA VAL A 121 -1.20 19.91 -3.96
C VAL A 121 -1.69 21.27 -3.47
N ASP A 122 -1.33 22.33 -4.17
CA ASP A 122 -1.75 23.70 -3.81
C ASP A 122 -3.28 23.83 -3.89
N ALA A 123 -3.91 23.36 -4.97
CA ALA A 123 -5.35 23.43 -5.17
C ALA A 123 -6.15 22.66 -4.10
N MET A 124 -5.67 21.45 -3.72
CA MET A 124 -6.30 20.64 -2.67
C MET A 124 -6.17 21.31 -1.30
N ARG A 125 -4.97 21.80 -0.95
CA ARG A 125 -4.72 22.48 0.34
C ARG A 125 -5.47 23.80 0.49
N GLU A 126 -5.60 24.59 -0.56
CA GLU A 126 -6.44 25.80 -0.58
C GLU A 126 -7.89 25.49 -0.14
N ARG A 127 -8.34 24.24 -0.30
CA ARG A 127 -9.69 23.77 0.09
C ARG A 127 -9.70 22.95 1.37
N GLY A 128 -8.59 22.95 2.13
CA GLY A 128 -8.45 22.20 3.39
C GLY A 128 -8.44 20.71 3.23
N MET A 129 -8.09 20.18 2.04
CA MET A 129 -8.03 18.77 1.75
C MET A 129 -6.64 18.20 2.05
N LYS A 130 -6.58 16.96 2.51
CA LYS A 130 -5.33 16.21 2.71
C LYS A 130 -4.78 15.70 1.38
N ILE A 131 -3.49 15.36 1.37
CA ILE A 131 -2.77 14.91 0.17
C ILE A 131 -2.37 13.45 0.29
N MET A 132 -2.61 12.71 -0.76
CA MET A 132 -2.14 11.35 -0.97
C MET A 132 -1.52 11.24 -2.36
N PHE A 133 -0.48 10.43 -2.51
CA PHE A 133 0.11 10.12 -3.81
C PHE A 133 -0.04 8.64 -4.15
N HIS A 134 -0.24 8.36 -5.43
CA HIS A 134 -0.07 7.05 -6.04
C HIS A 134 1.19 7.09 -6.92
N PHE A 135 2.06 6.10 -6.74
CA PHE A 135 3.35 6.02 -7.40
C PHE A 135 3.64 4.59 -7.85
N SER A 136 3.92 4.39 -9.13
CA SER A 136 4.34 3.09 -9.64
C SER A 136 5.84 2.89 -9.52
N ILE A 137 6.26 1.76 -8.93
CA ILE A 137 7.66 1.31 -9.00
C ILE A 137 7.97 0.63 -10.34
N LEU A 138 6.95 -0.01 -10.95
CA LEU A 138 7.06 -0.46 -12.33
C LEU A 138 7.21 0.75 -13.24
N ASP A 139 8.23 0.77 -14.08
CA ASP A 139 8.55 1.89 -14.95
C ASP A 139 9.01 1.36 -16.31
N MET A 140 8.10 1.45 -17.30
CA MET A 140 8.38 0.93 -18.63
C MET A 140 9.40 1.79 -19.39
N HIS A 141 9.46 3.10 -19.12
CA HIS A 141 10.43 4.00 -19.75
C HIS A 141 11.85 3.72 -19.25
N GLU A 142 12.05 3.65 -17.93
CA GLU A 142 13.34 3.34 -17.29
C GLU A 142 13.69 1.85 -17.36
N LYS A 143 12.78 1.01 -17.90
CA LYS A 143 12.93 -0.46 -18.01
C LYS A 143 13.05 -1.15 -16.64
N ILE A 144 12.38 -0.63 -15.62
CA ILE A 144 12.18 -1.31 -14.33
C ILE A 144 11.08 -2.34 -14.52
N LEU A 145 11.46 -3.51 -14.98
CA LEU A 145 10.57 -4.59 -15.44
C LEU A 145 11.01 -5.92 -14.83
N PRO A 146 10.12 -6.92 -14.73
CA PRO A 146 10.49 -8.27 -14.30
C PRO A 146 11.67 -8.82 -15.13
N ASN A 147 12.59 -9.48 -14.46
CA ASN A 147 13.83 -10.02 -15.04
C ASN A 147 14.80 -8.97 -15.65
N ASN A 148 14.58 -7.68 -15.37
CA ASN A 148 15.45 -6.60 -15.84
C ASN A 148 15.87 -5.63 -14.72
N ILE A 149 15.77 -6.04 -13.48
CA ILE A 149 16.15 -5.18 -12.35
C ILE A 149 17.67 -5.00 -12.32
N ARG A 150 18.10 -3.75 -12.15
CA ARG A 150 19.49 -3.32 -12.06
C ARG A 150 19.76 -2.71 -10.68
N PRO A 151 21.00 -2.76 -10.18
CA PRO A 151 21.33 -2.23 -8.85
C PRO A 151 20.92 -0.76 -8.64
N TYR A 152 20.98 0.08 -9.69
CA TYR A 152 20.64 1.51 -9.59
C TYR A 152 19.13 1.79 -9.56
N HIS A 153 18.26 0.82 -9.93
CA HIS A 153 16.81 1.05 -10.00
C HIS A 153 16.22 1.41 -8.64
N THR A 154 16.71 0.78 -7.55
CA THR A 154 16.27 1.13 -6.20
C THR A 154 16.66 2.56 -5.83
N ASP A 155 17.86 3.01 -6.19
CA ASP A 155 18.30 4.39 -5.94
C ASP A 155 17.54 5.40 -6.80
N PHE A 156 17.22 5.06 -8.04
CA PHE A 156 16.37 5.85 -8.93
C PHE A 156 14.98 6.05 -8.32
N ILE A 157 14.32 4.98 -7.88
CA ILE A 157 13.02 5.04 -7.19
C ILE A 157 13.11 5.89 -5.93
N LYS A 158 14.13 5.67 -5.09
CA LYS A 158 14.37 6.47 -3.87
C LYS A 158 14.63 7.94 -4.18
N GLY A 159 15.29 8.25 -5.29
CA GLY A 159 15.48 9.62 -5.78
C GLY A 159 14.14 10.33 -6.02
N GLN A 160 13.25 9.70 -6.78
CA GLN A 160 11.91 10.18 -7.07
C GLN A 160 11.06 10.34 -5.80
N LEU A 161 11.05 9.34 -4.93
CA LEU A 161 10.31 9.39 -3.67
C LEU A 161 10.84 10.47 -2.72
N ARG A 162 12.16 10.71 -2.70
CA ARG A 162 12.75 11.83 -1.95
C ARG A 162 12.18 13.16 -2.40
N GLU A 163 12.15 13.42 -3.70
CA GLU A 163 11.57 14.66 -4.25
C GLU A 163 10.10 14.81 -3.83
N LEU A 164 9.29 13.77 -4.01
CA LEU A 164 7.86 13.78 -3.67
C LEU A 164 7.61 14.00 -2.17
N LEU A 165 8.43 13.43 -1.31
CA LEU A 165 8.27 13.53 0.14
C LEU A 165 8.95 14.76 0.76
N THR A 166 9.76 15.53 0.01
CA THR A 166 10.42 16.73 0.54
C THR A 166 9.88 18.03 -0.05
N ASN A 167 9.43 18.03 -1.33
CA ASN A 167 9.12 19.26 -2.04
C ASN A 167 7.66 19.71 -1.91
N TYR A 168 6.76 18.82 -1.48
CA TYR A 168 5.31 19.08 -1.49
C TYR A 168 4.69 19.14 -0.08
N GLY A 169 5.52 19.25 0.98
CA GLY A 169 5.07 19.31 2.38
C GLY A 169 4.46 17.99 2.86
N PRO A 170 3.66 17.99 3.95
CA PRO A 170 3.16 16.76 4.55
C PRO A 170 2.26 15.97 3.61
N ILE A 171 2.57 14.68 3.43
CA ILE A 171 1.80 13.70 2.66
C ILE A 171 1.14 12.72 3.64
N THR A 172 -0.19 12.60 3.58
CA THR A 172 -0.94 11.73 4.49
C THR A 172 -0.68 10.26 4.21
N ALA A 173 -0.63 9.90 2.93
CA ALA A 173 -0.39 8.53 2.51
C ALA A 173 0.29 8.45 1.14
N LEU A 174 1.11 7.44 0.97
CA LEU A 174 1.76 7.06 -0.28
C LEU A 174 1.31 5.64 -0.65
N MET A 175 0.55 5.52 -1.73
CA MET A 175 0.13 4.25 -2.32
C MET A 175 1.11 3.89 -3.42
N ILE A 176 1.82 2.79 -3.25
CA ILE A 176 2.81 2.30 -4.20
C ILE A 176 2.20 1.14 -5.00
N ASP A 177 2.38 1.18 -6.30
CA ASP A 177 1.88 0.18 -7.24
C ASP A 177 3.04 -0.50 -7.97
N GLY A 178 2.80 -1.70 -8.49
CA GLY A 178 3.71 -2.45 -9.34
C GLY A 178 4.31 -3.69 -8.70
N TRP A 179 4.28 -3.86 -7.36
CA TRP A 179 4.67 -5.13 -6.76
C TRP A 179 3.58 -6.17 -6.90
N ASP A 180 4.02 -7.39 -7.16
CA ASP A 180 3.28 -8.64 -7.03
C ASP A 180 1.87 -8.65 -7.67
N ALA A 181 1.63 -7.68 -8.53
CA ALA A 181 0.42 -7.61 -9.33
C ALA A 181 0.46 -8.68 -10.44
N PRO A 182 -0.68 -9.30 -10.78
CA PRO A 182 -0.73 -10.29 -11.87
C PRO A 182 -0.20 -9.77 -13.20
N TRP A 183 -0.30 -8.47 -13.42
CA TRP A 183 0.15 -7.78 -14.63
C TRP A 183 1.59 -7.31 -14.60
N SER A 184 2.17 -6.99 -13.41
CA SER A 184 3.54 -6.46 -13.32
C SER A 184 4.59 -7.55 -13.12
N ARG A 185 4.29 -8.52 -12.28
CA ARG A 185 5.19 -9.62 -11.86
C ARG A 185 6.52 -9.16 -11.23
N LEU A 186 6.66 -7.90 -10.87
CA LEU A 186 7.74 -7.46 -10.00
C LEU A 186 7.54 -8.06 -8.61
N SER A 187 8.56 -8.72 -8.08
CA SER A 187 8.48 -9.33 -6.76
C SER A 187 9.10 -8.44 -5.68
N TYR A 188 8.78 -8.74 -4.42
CA TYR A 188 9.43 -8.08 -3.28
C TYR A 188 10.91 -8.48 -3.14
N GLU A 189 11.35 -9.54 -3.82
CA GLU A 189 12.75 -9.95 -3.94
C GLU A 189 13.49 -9.15 -5.02
N ASP A 190 12.79 -8.70 -6.06
CA ASP A 190 13.36 -7.86 -7.13
C ASP A 190 13.67 -6.45 -6.63
N ILE A 191 12.71 -5.83 -5.95
CA ILE A 191 12.83 -4.53 -5.28
C ILE A 191 12.26 -4.69 -3.87
N HIS A 192 13.13 -4.68 -2.89
CA HIS A 192 12.74 -4.94 -1.50
C HIS A 192 11.79 -3.87 -0.97
N PHE A 193 10.55 -4.27 -0.63
CA PHE A 193 9.55 -3.36 -0.09
C PHE A 193 10.04 -2.67 1.18
N GLU A 194 10.69 -3.42 2.07
CA GLU A 194 11.23 -2.89 3.33
C GLU A 194 12.23 -1.75 3.15
N ASP A 195 13.01 -1.79 2.08
CA ASP A 195 13.99 -0.72 1.79
C ASP A 195 13.30 0.56 1.33
N ILE A 196 12.25 0.44 0.52
CA ILE A 196 11.43 1.58 0.08
C ILE A 196 10.58 2.13 1.24
N TYR A 197 9.94 1.23 1.99
CA TYR A 197 9.13 1.60 3.15
C TYR A 197 9.95 2.38 4.20
N ASN A 198 11.08 1.81 4.64
CA ASN A 198 11.94 2.44 5.64
C ASN A 198 12.52 3.78 5.14
N PHE A 199 12.83 3.86 3.84
CA PHE A 199 13.27 5.09 3.22
C PHE A 199 12.18 6.18 3.29
N CYS A 200 10.94 5.86 2.93
CA CYS A 200 9.82 6.81 3.02
C CYS A 200 9.58 7.27 4.47
N LYS A 201 9.57 6.32 5.42
CA LYS A 201 9.41 6.60 6.86
C LYS A 201 10.55 7.45 7.43
N SER A 202 11.77 7.33 6.90
CA SER A 202 12.90 8.16 7.32
C SER A 202 12.75 9.64 6.93
N ILE A 203 11.96 9.95 5.89
CA ILE A 203 11.71 11.31 5.40
C ILE A 203 10.44 11.88 6.05
N GLN A 204 9.33 11.12 6.00
CA GLN A 204 8.06 11.49 6.62
C GLN A 204 7.53 10.32 7.48
N PRO A 205 7.87 10.26 8.79
CA PRO A 205 7.45 9.16 9.67
C PRO A 205 5.94 8.99 9.78
N GLU A 206 5.18 10.07 9.65
CA GLU A 206 3.71 10.06 9.73
C GLU A 206 3.02 9.76 8.39
N CYS A 207 3.74 9.65 7.28
CA CYS A 207 3.17 9.23 6.00
C CYS A 207 2.86 7.73 6.06
N LEU A 208 1.61 7.34 5.84
CA LEU A 208 1.23 5.93 5.67
C LEU A 208 1.74 5.43 4.31
N VAL A 209 2.42 4.29 4.32
CA VAL A 209 2.96 3.67 3.10
C VAL A 209 2.19 2.38 2.81
N MET A 210 1.61 2.28 1.63
CA MET A 210 0.75 1.17 1.21
C MET A 210 1.25 0.52 -0.07
N ASP A 211 1.18 -0.80 -0.14
CA ASP A 211 1.20 -1.52 -1.41
C ASP A 211 -0.23 -1.66 -1.95
N LEU A 212 -0.48 -1.21 -3.19
CA LEU A 212 -1.81 -1.31 -3.80
C LEU A 212 -2.25 -2.77 -4.01
N ASN A 213 -1.31 -3.69 -4.22
CA ASN A 213 -1.58 -5.08 -4.60
C ASN A 213 -1.63 -6.06 -3.41
N GLY A 214 -1.71 -5.56 -2.19
CA GLY A 214 -1.74 -6.35 -0.96
C GLY A 214 -3.00 -7.18 -0.71
N ALA A 215 -3.99 -7.19 -1.63
CA ALA A 215 -5.27 -7.89 -1.44
C ALA A 215 -5.15 -9.41 -1.32
N LYS A 216 -4.10 -10.03 -1.89
CA LYS A 216 -3.88 -11.48 -1.80
C LYS A 216 -3.60 -11.98 -0.38
N TYR A 217 -3.04 -11.13 0.47
CA TYR A 217 -2.74 -11.49 1.86
C TYR A 217 -4.03 -11.60 2.68
N PRO A 218 -4.03 -12.41 3.77
CA PRO A 218 -5.20 -12.53 4.64
C PRO A 218 -5.71 -11.20 5.16
N ALA A 219 -7.03 -11.09 5.34
CA ALA A 219 -7.68 -9.87 5.82
C ALA A 219 -7.52 -9.66 7.35
N GLU A 220 -6.80 -10.54 8.03
CA GLU A 220 -6.60 -10.51 9.49
C GLU A 220 -5.24 -9.93 9.92
N ALA A 221 -4.34 -9.65 8.96
CA ALA A 221 -3.03 -9.05 9.24
C ALA A 221 -2.55 -8.16 8.10
N LEU A 222 -1.69 -7.21 8.42
CA LEU A 222 -1.07 -6.31 7.44
C LEU A 222 0.28 -6.87 6.99
N PHE A 223 0.43 -6.98 5.67
CA PHE A 223 1.66 -7.38 5.00
C PHE A 223 2.04 -6.32 3.98
N TYR A 224 3.29 -5.88 3.96
CA TYR A 224 3.84 -4.90 3.03
C TYR A 224 3.01 -3.62 2.90
N SER A 225 2.36 -3.20 4.00
CA SER A 225 1.47 -2.05 3.95
C SER A 225 1.07 -1.60 5.35
N ASP A 226 0.92 -0.30 5.57
CA ASP A 226 0.33 0.28 6.78
C ASP A 226 -1.20 0.17 6.81
N LEU A 227 -1.83 -0.08 5.67
CA LEU A 227 -3.28 -0.23 5.49
C LEU A 227 -3.56 -1.39 4.54
N LYS A 228 -4.66 -2.09 4.73
CA LYS A 228 -5.14 -3.06 3.73
C LYS A 228 -5.68 -2.31 2.52
N THR A 229 -5.34 -2.76 1.32
CA THR A 229 -5.72 -2.10 0.07
C THR A 229 -6.56 -3.01 -0.81
N TYR A 230 -7.51 -2.43 -1.52
CA TYR A 230 -8.39 -3.14 -2.45
C TYR A 230 -8.57 -2.32 -3.73
N GLU A 231 -8.10 -2.85 -4.84
CA GLU A 231 -8.37 -2.30 -6.17
C GLU A 231 -9.64 -2.94 -6.73
N GLN A 232 -10.79 -2.29 -6.52
CA GLN A 232 -12.07 -2.82 -7.00
C GLN A 232 -12.17 -2.86 -8.53
N GLY A 233 -11.48 -1.95 -9.21
CA GLY A 233 -11.35 -1.95 -10.66
C GLY A 233 -10.71 -3.23 -11.21
N ALA A 234 -9.82 -3.84 -10.43
CA ALA A 234 -9.19 -5.13 -10.72
C ALA A 234 -9.95 -6.34 -10.13
N GLY A 235 -11.16 -6.13 -9.61
CA GLY A 235 -12.00 -7.20 -9.05
C GLY A 235 -11.70 -7.57 -7.60
N GLN A 236 -10.80 -6.86 -6.93
CA GLN A 236 -10.52 -7.07 -5.50
C GLN A 236 -11.67 -6.51 -4.67
N LYS A 237 -12.21 -7.31 -3.75
CA LYS A 237 -13.37 -6.94 -2.93
C LYS A 237 -13.04 -7.05 -1.46
N ILE A 238 -13.65 -6.16 -0.67
CA ILE A 238 -13.59 -6.23 0.80
C ILE A 238 -14.44 -7.40 1.27
N GLU A 239 -13.86 -8.27 2.08
CA GLU A 239 -14.58 -9.30 2.82
C GLU A 239 -15.17 -8.64 4.09
N LYS A 240 -16.37 -8.08 4.00
CA LYS A 240 -17.01 -7.28 5.07
C LYS A 240 -17.09 -8.00 6.42
N ASP A 241 -17.28 -9.30 6.40
CA ASP A 241 -17.46 -10.09 7.62
C ASP A 241 -16.12 -10.51 8.28
N ARG A 242 -14.99 -10.25 7.62
CA ARG A 242 -13.65 -10.64 8.07
C ARG A 242 -12.65 -9.49 8.09
N SER A 243 -12.98 -8.35 7.50
CA SER A 243 -12.08 -7.20 7.43
C SER A 243 -12.24 -6.33 8.67
N PHE A 244 -11.33 -6.50 9.64
CA PHE A 244 -11.21 -5.65 10.82
C PHE A 244 -10.04 -4.67 10.70
N LEU A 245 -9.30 -4.74 9.59
CA LEU A 245 -8.12 -3.92 9.36
C LEU A 245 -8.51 -2.53 8.86
N PRO A 246 -7.77 -1.50 9.27
CA PRO A 246 -7.84 -0.21 8.61
C PRO A 246 -7.51 -0.40 7.13
N SER A 247 -8.37 0.08 6.26
CA SER A 247 -8.25 -0.23 4.84
C SER A 247 -8.61 0.94 3.92
N MET A 248 -8.28 0.77 2.66
CA MET A 248 -8.61 1.66 1.56
C MET A 248 -9.07 0.86 0.35
N ALA A 249 -10.10 1.35 -0.34
CA ALA A 249 -10.54 0.79 -1.60
C ALA A 249 -10.66 1.87 -2.67
N CYS A 250 -10.19 1.58 -3.89
CA CYS A 250 -10.31 2.50 -5.02
C CYS A 250 -11.16 1.91 -6.14
N TYR A 251 -11.91 2.80 -6.82
CA TYR A 251 -12.82 2.43 -7.91
C TYR A 251 -12.97 3.58 -8.91
N PRO A 252 -13.01 3.33 -10.23
CA PRO A 252 -13.23 4.38 -11.20
C PRO A 252 -14.72 4.77 -11.29
N LEU A 253 -14.99 6.09 -11.37
CA LEU A 253 -16.34 6.63 -11.60
C LEU A 253 -16.89 6.21 -12.97
N GLN A 254 -16.02 6.08 -13.96
CA GLN A 254 -16.32 5.65 -15.30
C GLN A 254 -15.66 4.29 -15.59
N ARG A 255 -15.50 3.89 -16.85
CA ARG A 255 -15.08 2.53 -17.22
C ARG A 255 -13.57 2.28 -17.18
N SER A 256 -12.74 3.30 -17.00
CA SER A 256 -11.28 3.22 -17.08
C SER A 256 -10.63 4.14 -16.04
N TRP A 257 -9.36 3.90 -15.76
CA TRP A 257 -8.57 4.77 -14.88
C TRP A 257 -8.21 6.10 -15.57
N PHE A 258 -7.76 6.04 -16.82
CA PHE A 258 -7.50 7.22 -17.64
C PHE A 258 -8.70 7.59 -18.50
N TRP A 259 -8.75 8.85 -18.90
CA TRP A 259 -9.81 9.40 -19.73
C TRP A 259 -9.84 8.78 -21.14
N LYS A 260 -11.04 8.60 -21.68
CA LYS A 260 -11.32 8.12 -23.03
C LYS A 260 -12.26 9.11 -23.74
N THR A 261 -12.16 9.22 -25.08
CA THR A 261 -12.94 10.20 -25.89
C THR A 261 -14.45 10.04 -25.78
N ASP A 262 -14.95 8.88 -25.42
CA ASP A 262 -16.38 8.61 -25.23
C ASP A 262 -16.92 8.94 -23.83
N MET A 263 -16.02 9.21 -22.84
CA MET A 263 -16.43 9.49 -21.46
C MET A 263 -17.33 10.71 -21.27
N PRO A 264 -17.16 11.83 -22.01
CA PRO A 264 -18.05 12.97 -21.86
C PRO A 264 -19.52 12.71 -22.23
N THR A 265 -19.76 11.72 -23.10
CA THR A 265 -21.09 11.38 -23.60
C THR A 265 -21.66 10.12 -22.95
N ASN A 266 -20.82 9.29 -22.35
CA ASN A 266 -21.24 8.11 -21.64
C ASN A 266 -21.68 8.42 -20.20
N SER A 267 -22.61 7.61 -19.67
CA SER A 267 -23.01 7.73 -18.28
C SER A 267 -21.85 7.36 -17.35
N THR A 268 -21.75 8.09 -16.26
CA THR A 268 -20.98 7.64 -15.09
C THR A 268 -21.69 6.49 -14.41
N LYS A 269 -21.01 5.76 -13.54
CA LYS A 269 -21.68 4.88 -12.57
C LYS A 269 -22.69 5.70 -11.77
N SER A 270 -23.79 5.05 -11.36
CA SER A 270 -24.87 5.72 -10.63
C SER A 270 -24.34 6.35 -9.32
N PRO A 271 -24.66 7.62 -9.03
CA PRO A 271 -24.37 8.21 -7.73
C PRO A 271 -24.94 7.44 -6.55
N GLU A 272 -26.13 6.82 -6.73
CA GLU A 272 -26.79 5.99 -5.73
C GLU A 272 -25.99 4.72 -5.47
N GLU A 273 -25.52 4.03 -6.51
CA GLU A 273 -24.63 2.86 -6.43
C GLU A 273 -23.31 3.23 -5.73
N MET A 274 -22.69 4.35 -6.12
CA MET A 274 -21.45 4.78 -5.50
C MET A 274 -21.59 5.04 -4.00
N VAL A 275 -22.72 5.59 -3.57
CA VAL A 275 -22.97 5.91 -2.16
C VAL A 275 -23.43 4.70 -1.36
N ASN A 276 -24.42 3.95 -1.86
CA ASN A 276 -25.11 2.93 -1.07
C ASN A 276 -24.43 1.57 -1.12
N ASP A 277 -23.79 1.23 -2.27
CA ASP A 277 -23.17 -0.08 -2.46
C ASP A 277 -21.66 -0.05 -2.22
N ASN A 278 -21.05 1.14 -2.23
CA ASN A 278 -19.61 1.31 -2.02
C ASN A 278 -19.28 2.18 -0.80
N LEU A 279 -19.50 3.50 -0.85
CA LEU A 279 -18.98 4.44 0.14
C LEU A 279 -19.46 4.14 1.57
N ARG A 280 -20.76 3.98 1.77
CA ARG A 280 -21.31 3.70 3.11
C ARG A 280 -20.87 2.36 3.69
N PRO A 281 -21.03 1.24 2.96
CA PRO A 281 -20.62 -0.07 3.48
C PRO A 281 -19.11 -0.14 3.75
N MET A 282 -18.28 0.55 2.94
CA MET A 282 -16.84 0.59 3.17
C MET A 282 -16.50 1.37 4.44
N ASN A 283 -17.09 2.55 4.62
CA ASN A 283 -16.85 3.33 5.84
C ASN A 283 -17.27 2.57 7.10
N GLU A 284 -18.38 1.81 7.05
CA GLU A 284 -18.81 0.94 8.14
C GLU A 284 -17.81 -0.18 8.45
N ALA A 285 -17.04 -0.62 7.45
CA ALA A 285 -15.99 -1.63 7.57
C ALA A 285 -14.58 -1.04 7.81
N CYS A 286 -14.47 0.19 8.34
CA CYS A 286 -13.19 0.89 8.55
C CYS A 286 -12.35 1.02 7.26
N CYS A 287 -13.01 1.15 6.11
CA CYS A 287 -12.36 1.31 4.81
C CYS A 287 -12.64 2.68 4.23
N THR A 288 -11.58 3.42 3.92
CA THR A 288 -11.64 4.69 3.19
C THR A 288 -11.88 4.43 1.72
N PHE A 289 -12.85 5.11 1.12
CA PHE A 289 -13.17 4.96 -0.29
C PHE A 289 -12.54 6.07 -1.13
N ILE A 290 -11.86 5.70 -2.21
CA ILE A 290 -11.24 6.65 -3.15
C ILE A 290 -11.87 6.46 -4.53
N LEU A 291 -12.53 7.51 -5.04
CA LEU A 291 -13.21 7.49 -6.33
C LEU A 291 -12.35 8.16 -7.41
N ASN A 292 -11.97 7.39 -8.42
CA ASN A 292 -11.18 7.92 -9.53
C ASN A 292 -12.04 8.71 -10.52
N VAL A 293 -11.59 9.91 -10.82
CA VAL A 293 -12.14 10.78 -11.86
C VAL A 293 -11.00 11.23 -12.77
N ALA A 294 -11.07 10.87 -14.03
CA ALA A 294 -10.00 11.16 -15.00
C ALA A 294 -10.21 12.50 -15.68
N PRO A 295 -9.25 13.43 -15.64
CA PRO A 295 -9.28 14.65 -16.44
C PRO A 295 -9.17 14.35 -17.94
N ASN A 296 -9.86 15.12 -18.75
CA ASN A 296 -9.78 15.06 -20.21
C ASN A 296 -8.46 15.67 -20.75
N ARG A 297 -8.26 15.65 -22.06
CA ARG A 297 -7.04 16.18 -22.70
C ARG A 297 -6.81 17.68 -22.50
N ASP A 298 -7.86 18.46 -22.20
CA ASP A 298 -7.73 19.87 -21.81
C ASP A 298 -7.19 20.04 -20.36
N GLY A 299 -7.21 18.98 -19.54
CA GLY A 299 -6.83 19.01 -18.13
C GLY A 299 -7.97 19.38 -17.19
N LEU A 300 -9.24 19.12 -17.60
CA LEU A 300 -10.45 19.40 -16.82
C LEU A 300 -11.27 18.13 -16.62
N PHE A 301 -12.00 18.02 -15.53
CA PHE A 301 -13.08 17.03 -15.43
C PHE A 301 -14.23 17.39 -16.37
N ASP A 302 -14.77 16.40 -17.06
CA ASP A 302 -15.93 16.57 -17.91
C ASP A 302 -17.17 16.94 -17.11
N LYS A 303 -18.11 17.64 -17.78
CA LYS A 303 -19.34 18.13 -17.15
C LYS A 303 -20.16 17.02 -16.49
N ASN A 304 -20.32 15.87 -17.15
CA ASN A 304 -21.07 14.72 -16.63
C ASN A 304 -20.42 14.15 -15.35
N ALA A 305 -19.08 14.08 -15.26
CA ALA A 305 -18.36 13.65 -14.07
C ALA A 305 -18.54 14.65 -12.91
N VAL A 306 -18.43 15.97 -13.18
CA VAL A 306 -18.67 17.02 -12.17
C VAL A 306 -20.11 16.98 -11.66
N GLU A 307 -21.09 16.78 -12.54
CA GLU A 307 -22.51 16.66 -12.16
C GLU A 307 -22.76 15.40 -11.31
N SER A 308 -22.10 14.28 -11.64
CA SER A 308 -22.17 13.05 -10.84
C SER A 308 -21.60 13.26 -9.44
N LEU A 309 -20.42 13.90 -9.31
CA LEU A 309 -19.83 14.25 -8.02
C LEU A 309 -20.74 15.14 -7.17
N LYS A 310 -21.38 16.14 -7.77
CA LYS A 310 -22.38 16.97 -7.06
C LYS A 310 -23.59 16.17 -6.56
N LYS A 311 -24.05 15.17 -7.34
CA LYS A 311 -25.14 14.29 -6.92
C LYS A 311 -24.68 13.37 -5.77
N ILE A 312 -23.49 12.79 -5.84
CA ILE A 312 -22.89 12.02 -4.76
C ILE A 312 -22.85 12.84 -3.47
N GLY A 313 -22.40 14.12 -3.53
CA GLY A 313 -22.33 14.98 -2.37
C GLY A 313 -23.69 15.41 -1.79
N LYS A 314 -24.79 15.31 -2.58
CA LYS A 314 -26.15 15.46 -2.05
C LYS A 314 -26.63 14.22 -1.31
N LEU A 315 -26.26 13.03 -1.81
CA LEU A 315 -26.68 11.74 -1.25
C LEU A 315 -25.86 11.33 -0.01
N TRP A 316 -24.58 11.72 0.04
CA TRP A 316 -23.68 11.39 1.13
C TRP A 316 -23.12 12.64 1.79
N LYS A 317 -23.17 12.62 3.10
CA LYS A 317 -22.50 13.60 3.96
C LYS A 317 -21.79 12.84 5.08
N ASP A 318 -20.61 13.30 5.44
CA ASP A 318 -19.92 12.77 6.59
C ASP A 318 -20.76 13.02 7.86
N ASP A 319 -21.21 11.93 8.46
CA ASP A 319 -22.02 11.93 9.70
C ASP A 319 -21.19 12.18 10.97
N LYS A 320 -19.86 12.36 10.80
CA LYS A 320 -18.86 12.51 11.87
C LYS A 320 -18.77 11.31 12.80
N LYS A 321 -19.41 10.19 12.46
CA LYS A 321 -19.29 8.96 13.21
C LYS A 321 -17.90 8.36 12.99
N GLN A 322 -17.17 8.16 14.08
CA GLN A 322 -15.90 7.43 14.03
C GLN A 322 -16.18 5.94 14.17
N HIS A 323 -15.56 5.16 13.29
CA HIS A 323 -15.49 3.72 13.39
C HIS A 323 -14.12 3.37 13.96
N ALA A 324 -14.09 2.84 15.19
CA ALA A 324 -12.84 2.50 15.84
C ALA A 324 -12.10 1.41 15.06
N VAL A 325 -10.88 1.73 14.68
CA VAL A 325 -9.98 0.78 14.03
C VAL A 325 -9.50 -0.23 15.05
N ALA A 326 -9.53 -1.50 14.72
CA ALA A 326 -8.94 -2.53 15.57
C ALA A 326 -7.41 -2.36 15.67
N GLU A 327 -6.87 -2.59 16.86
CA GLU A 327 -5.41 -2.60 17.04
C GLU A 327 -4.83 -3.85 16.38
N THR A 328 -4.09 -3.66 15.28
CA THR A 328 -3.60 -4.75 14.42
C THR A 328 -2.19 -5.21 14.75
N GLY A 329 -1.49 -4.47 15.62
CA GLY A 329 -0.04 -4.60 15.81
C GLY A 329 0.74 -4.06 14.61
N ALA A 330 2.06 -4.20 14.64
CA ALA A 330 2.92 -3.76 13.55
C ALA A 330 2.72 -4.68 12.31
N PRO A 331 2.64 -4.11 11.09
CA PRO A 331 2.60 -4.90 9.86
C PRO A 331 3.87 -5.71 9.66
N ILE A 332 3.81 -6.76 8.84
CA ILE A 332 4.99 -7.48 8.37
C ILE A 332 5.61 -6.70 7.22
N ILE A 333 6.77 -6.11 7.48
CA ILE A 333 7.53 -5.31 6.51
C ILE A 333 8.90 -5.97 6.30
N ALA A 334 8.92 -7.13 5.70
CA ALA A 334 10.14 -7.86 5.36
C ALA A 334 9.83 -8.94 4.32
N THR A 335 10.80 -9.26 3.48
CA THR A 335 10.69 -10.32 2.48
C THR A 335 10.55 -11.69 3.16
N ASN A 336 9.62 -12.54 2.67
CA ASN A 336 9.40 -13.89 3.18
C ASN A 336 10.54 -14.83 2.76
N LEU A 337 11.41 -15.21 3.71
CA LEU A 337 12.55 -16.11 3.50
C LEU A 337 12.14 -17.55 3.17
N ALA A 338 10.91 -17.94 3.52
CA ALA A 338 10.36 -19.26 3.27
C ALA A 338 9.67 -19.40 1.90
N LYS A 339 9.42 -18.30 1.18
CA LYS A 339 8.71 -18.31 -0.10
C LYS A 339 9.37 -19.23 -1.12
N ASN A 340 8.59 -20.17 -1.68
CA ASN A 340 9.03 -21.18 -2.65
C ASN A 340 10.20 -22.06 -2.15
N LYS A 341 10.37 -22.19 -0.83
CA LYS A 341 11.36 -23.09 -0.24
C LYS A 341 10.76 -24.46 -0.02
N HIS A 342 11.64 -25.48 -0.11
CA HIS A 342 11.24 -26.85 0.14
C HIS A 342 10.86 -27.05 1.62
N ALA A 343 9.70 -27.67 1.82
CA ALA A 343 9.18 -28.03 3.11
C ALA A 343 9.07 -29.56 3.26
N ILE A 344 9.36 -30.06 4.45
CA ILE A 344 9.14 -31.43 4.86
C ILE A 344 8.29 -31.45 6.13
N GLY A 345 7.63 -32.55 6.42
CA GLY A 345 6.77 -32.58 7.60
C GLY A 345 6.28 -33.97 7.97
N SER A 346 5.43 -34.02 8.97
CA SER A 346 4.70 -35.21 9.34
C SER A 346 3.80 -35.70 8.23
N TRP A 347 3.34 -36.95 8.29
CA TRP A 347 2.49 -37.53 7.27
C TRP A 347 1.30 -36.64 6.92
N SER A 348 1.08 -36.43 5.62
CA SER A 348 0.02 -35.62 5.05
C SER A 348 -0.79 -36.41 4.01
N TYR A 349 -1.90 -35.84 3.57
CA TYR A 349 -2.66 -36.38 2.43
C TYR A 349 -1.92 -36.08 1.12
N ASP A 350 -1.95 -37.01 0.15
CA ASP A 350 -1.21 -36.91 -1.11
C ASP A 350 -1.48 -35.62 -1.91
N MET A 351 -2.70 -35.10 -1.81
CA MET A 351 -3.12 -33.87 -2.50
C MET A 351 -2.67 -32.58 -1.78
N ASN A 352 -2.12 -32.70 -0.57
CA ASN A 352 -1.81 -31.58 0.32
C ASN A 352 -0.35 -31.66 0.79
N GLN A 353 0.56 -31.53 -0.18
CA GLN A 353 2.00 -31.63 0.06
C GLN A 353 2.54 -30.47 0.92
N HIS A 354 3.70 -30.69 1.53
CA HIS A 354 4.30 -29.74 2.47
C HIS A 354 4.64 -28.39 1.82
N ASP A 355 5.10 -28.38 0.57
CA ASP A 355 5.47 -27.17 -0.17
C ASP A 355 4.28 -26.22 -0.44
N LEU A 356 3.03 -26.69 -0.27
CA LEU A 356 1.83 -25.83 -0.32
C LEU A 356 1.72 -24.86 0.86
N ALA A 357 2.56 -25.01 1.87
CA ALA A 357 2.64 -24.06 2.98
C ALA A 357 3.78 -23.02 2.80
N THR A 358 4.42 -23.00 1.62
CA THR A 358 5.50 -22.05 1.28
C THR A 358 5.38 -21.51 -0.16
N ASP A 359 4.25 -21.76 -0.82
CA ASP A 359 4.03 -21.45 -2.24
C ASP A 359 3.52 -20.01 -2.51
N ASP A 360 3.42 -19.19 -1.45
CA ASP A 360 2.91 -17.82 -1.49
C ASP A 360 1.46 -17.71 -2.00
N ASN A 361 0.69 -18.80 -1.84
CA ASN A 361 -0.71 -18.91 -2.25
C ASN A 361 -1.60 -19.23 -1.04
N TYR A 362 -2.27 -18.24 -0.51
CA TYR A 362 -3.12 -18.36 0.68
C TYR A 362 -4.43 -19.14 0.45
N SER A 363 -4.65 -19.67 -0.76
CA SER A 363 -5.77 -20.55 -1.10
C SER A 363 -5.40 -22.02 -1.14
N SER A 364 -4.11 -22.37 -1.25
CA SER A 364 -3.57 -23.71 -1.09
C SER A 364 -3.25 -23.99 0.38
N SER A 365 -3.00 -25.25 0.75
CA SER A 365 -2.60 -25.58 2.11
C SER A 365 -1.98 -26.95 2.24
N TRP A 366 -0.98 -27.08 3.10
CA TRP A 366 -0.58 -28.35 3.68
C TRP A 366 -1.62 -28.84 4.69
N VAL A 367 -1.90 -30.13 4.67
CA VAL A 367 -2.86 -30.75 5.59
C VAL A 367 -2.24 -31.98 6.23
N ALA A 368 -2.09 -31.97 7.55
CA ALA A 368 -1.60 -33.09 8.30
C ALA A 368 -2.61 -34.24 8.32
N HIS A 369 -2.12 -35.50 8.20
CA HIS A 369 -2.98 -36.68 8.34
C HIS A 369 -3.55 -36.78 9.77
N SER A 370 -4.83 -37.09 9.90
CA SER A 370 -5.57 -37.06 11.17
C SER A 370 -5.04 -38.03 12.25
N SER A 371 -4.23 -39.05 11.88
CA SER A 371 -3.63 -39.97 12.82
C SER A 371 -2.36 -39.43 13.50
N VAL A 372 -1.82 -38.29 13.01
CA VAL A 372 -0.62 -37.67 13.60
C VAL A 372 -1.03 -36.84 14.81
N LYS A 373 -0.51 -37.16 15.99
CA LYS A 373 -0.86 -36.48 17.25
C LYS A 373 -0.23 -35.10 17.38
N GLU A 374 1.03 -34.94 17.00
CA GLU A 374 1.77 -33.69 16.99
C GLU A 374 2.28 -33.42 15.57
N PRO A 375 1.44 -32.87 14.69
CA PRO A 375 1.85 -32.53 13.33
C PRO A 375 2.95 -31.49 13.33
N TRP A 376 3.93 -31.67 12.44
CA TRP A 376 5.02 -30.73 12.29
C TRP A 376 5.32 -30.44 10.81
N LEU A 377 5.81 -29.24 10.56
CA LEU A 377 6.26 -28.75 9.26
C LEU A 377 7.61 -28.06 9.43
N GLN A 378 8.58 -28.36 8.57
CA GLN A 378 9.93 -27.79 8.58
C GLN A 378 10.23 -27.21 7.20
N VAL A 379 10.74 -25.98 7.17
CA VAL A 379 11.12 -25.27 5.95
C VAL A 379 12.64 -25.12 5.94
N GLU A 380 13.27 -25.54 4.84
CA GLU A 380 14.70 -25.36 4.57
C GLU A 380 14.93 -24.00 3.90
N LEU A 381 15.64 -23.08 4.56
CA LEU A 381 15.85 -21.74 4.02
C LEU A 381 16.92 -21.68 2.92
N GLY A 382 17.75 -22.70 2.80
CA GLY A 382 18.80 -22.82 1.79
C GLY A 382 20.11 -22.11 2.13
N ASN A 383 20.08 -21.12 3.03
CA ASN A 383 21.22 -20.43 3.58
C ASN A 383 20.95 -20.08 5.05
N VAL A 384 21.98 -19.64 5.78
CA VAL A 384 21.83 -19.12 7.14
C VAL A 384 21.39 -17.66 7.07
N TYR A 385 20.23 -17.36 7.64
CA TYR A 385 19.69 -16.00 7.76
C TYR A 385 19.44 -15.64 9.21
N PRO A 386 19.53 -14.37 9.60
CA PRO A 386 18.90 -13.90 10.82
C PRO A 386 17.38 -14.01 10.66
N VAL A 387 16.70 -14.57 11.66
CA VAL A 387 15.24 -14.73 11.72
C VAL A 387 14.75 -14.17 13.03
N ASN A 388 13.72 -13.32 13.01
CA ASN A 388 13.12 -12.73 14.20
C ASN A 388 11.59 -12.70 14.16
N ALA A 389 10.97 -13.18 13.08
CA ALA A 389 9.54 -13.35 13.01
C ALA A 389 9.15 -14.59 12.20
N VAL A 390 8.14 -15.30 12.68
CA VAL A 390 7.49 -16.42 11.99
C VAL A 390 5.98 -16.19 12.01
N VAL A 391 5.38 -16.28 10.84
CA VAL A 391 3.94 -16.11 10.65
C VAL A 391 3.32 -17.41 10.21
N ILE A 392 2.32 -17.87 10.94
CA ILE A 392 1.53 -19.04 10.60
C ILE A 392 0.18 -18.55 10.10
N THR A 393 -0.17 -18.90 8.87
CA THR A 393 -1.52 -18.68 8.34
C THR A 393 -2.27 -20.00 8.34
N ASP A 394 -3.15 -20.16 9.31
CA ASP A 394 -4.06 -21.30 9.43
C ASP A 394 -5.13 -21.26 8.35
N HIS A 395 -5.79 -22.37 8.09
CA HIS A 395 -6.97 -22.40 7.24
C HIS A 395 -8.16 -21.67 7.92
N HIS A 396 -9.23 -21.45 7.18
CA HIS A 396 -10.42 -20.72 7.66
C HIS A 396 -11.04 -21.27 8.94
N ASP A 397 -10.81 -22.56 9.25
CA ASP A 397 -11.33 -23.19 10.46
C ASP A 397 -10.58 -22.82 11.74
N ASN A 398 -9.41 -22.18 11.59
CA ASN A 398 -8.56 -21.69 12.69
C ASN A 398 -8.36 -22.75 13.80
N ALA A 399 -7.93 -23.95 13.39
CA ALA A 399 -7.90 -25.12 14.28
C ALA A 399 -6.72 -25.12 15.28
N ILE A 400 -5.61 -24.46 14.94
CA ILE A 400 -4.36 -24.51 15.74
C ILE A 400 -4.52 -23.68 17.02
N THR A 401 -4.42 -24.36 18.18
CA THR A 401 -4.58 -23.73 19.50
C THR A 401 -3.27 -23.60 20.27
N SER A 402 -2.32 -24.52 20.07
CA SER A 402 -1.00 -24.46 20.70
C SER A 402 0.09 -25.01 19.78
N TYR A 403 1.27 -24.41 19.85
CA TYR A 403 2.39 -24.83 19.00
C TYR A 403 3.73 -24.34 19.57
N ARG A 404 4.82 -24.93 19.06
CA ARG A 404 6.17 -24.41 19.27
C ARG A 404 6.87 -24.18 17.94
N ILE A 405 7.76 -23.19 17.93
CA ILE A 405 8.63 -22.84 16.81
C ILE A 405 10.08 -23.04 17.23
N GLU A 406 10.83 -23.72 16.37
CA GLU A 406 12.24 -24.01 16.56
C GLU A 406 13.01 -23.54 15.32
N CYS A 407 14.18 -22.92 15.53
CA CYS A 407 15.12 -22.53 14.48
C CYS A 407 16.35 -23.42 14.54
N ARG A 408 16.83 -23.90 13.38
CA ARG A 408 18.06 -24.70 13.28
C ARG A 408 19.24 -23.85 12.89
N ASN A 409 20.36 -24.00 13.58
CA ASN A 409 21.66 -23.46 13.21
C ASN A 409 22.76 -24.49 13.50
N ASN A 410 23.64 -24.72 12.51
CA ASN A 410 24.71 -25.71 12.61
C ASN A 410 24.21 -27.10 13.09
N GLY A 411 23.05 -27.54 12.62
CA GLY A 411 22.42 -28.80 12.95
C GLY A 411 21.77 -28.86 14.35
N GLN A 412 21.81 -27.78 15.12
CA GLN A 412 21.18 -27.70 16.44
C GLN A 412 19.87 -26.89 16.38
N TRP A 413 18.81 -27.45 16.99
CA TRP A 413 17.52 -26.79 17.12
C TRP A 413 17.43 -25.98 18.41
N VAL A 414 17.00 -24.74 18.27
CA VAL A 414 16.73 -23.79 19.36
C VAL A 414 15.27 -23.42 19.33
N LYS A 415 14.56 -23.64 20.43
CA LYS A 415 13.18 -23.22 20.59
C LYS A 415 13.13 -21.70 20.74
N VAL A 416 12.39 -21.02 19.87
CA VAL A 416 12.21 -19.54 19.85
C VAL A 416 10.82 -19.12 20.30
N TYR A 417 9.84 -20.02 20.24
CA TYR A 417 8.49 -19.78 20.72
C TYR A 417 7.83 -21.09 21.16
N GLU A 418 7.02 -21.03 22.22
CA GLU A 418 6.09 -22.07 22.63
C GLU A 418 4.93 -21.44 23.40
N GLY A 419 3.70 -21.77 23.04
CA GLY A 419 2.54 -21.21 23.70
C GLY A 419 1.22 -21.55 23.02
N SER A 420 0.15 -20.97 23.56
CA SER A 420 -1.19 -21.04 22.98
C SER A 420 -1.41 -19.91 21.97
N ALA A 421 -2.18 -20.19 20.95
CA ALA A 421 -2.62 -19.21 19.97
C ALA A 421 -4.01 -18.65 20.32
N PRO A 422 -4.28 -17.39 20.05
CA PRO A 422 -5.65 -16.88 20.05
C PRO A 422 -6.48 -17.67 19.02
N THR A 423 -7.53 -18.32 19.48
CA THR A 423 -8.42 -19.13 18.61
C THR A 423 -9.24 -18.28 17.64
N GLU A 424 -9.25 -16.97 17.81
CA GLU A 424 -10.04 -16.03 17.02
C GLU A 424 -9.29 -15.49 15.78
N ARG A 425 -7.99 -15.79 15.64
CA ARG A 425 -7.18 -15.25 14.55
C ARG A 425 -6.55 -16.35 13.72
N ARG A 426 -6.86 -16.35 12.42
CA ARG A 426 -6.26 -17.22 11.41
C ARG A 426 -4.75 -16.98 11.26
N VAL A 427 -4.32 -15.72 11.35
CA VAL A 427 -2.91 -15.33 11.20
C VAL A 427 -2.26 -15.14 12.57
N LYS A 428 -1.21 -15.91 12.83
CA LYS A 428 -0.46 -15.93 14.09
C LYS A 428 0.95 -15.40 13.85
N ILE A 429 1.20 -14.17 14.32
CA ILE A 429 2.50 -13.50 14.15
C ILE A 429 3.32 -13.70 15.43
N ASN A 430 4.45 -14.38 15.30
CA ASN A 430 5.36 -14.68 16.40
C ASN A 430 6.66 -13.92 16.18
N ARG A 431 6.94 -12.93 17.02
CA ARG A 431 8.15 -12.12 17.00
C ARG A 431 9.03 -12.45 18.21
N PHE A 432 10.32 -12.60 17.97
CA PHE A 432 11.31 -12.99 18.98
C PHE A 432 12.67 -12.31 18.70
N GLU A 433 13.61 -12.44 19.65
CA GLU A 433 14.97 -11.95 19.46
C GLU A 433 15.63 -12.64 18.25
N PRO A 434 16.39 -11.91 17.41
CA PRO A 434 16.98 -12.49 16.21
C PRO A 434 17.88 -13.71 16.49
N VAL A 435 17.65 -14.79 15.75
CA VAL A 435 18.50 -15.99 15.77
C VAL A 435 18.97 -16.30 14.36
N LEU A 436 20.20 -16.83 14.23
CA LEU A 436 20.67 -17.33 12.93
C LEU A 436 20.03 -18.69 12.67
N ALA A 437 19.44 -18.87 11.49
CA ALA A 437 18.76 -20.11 11.12
C ALA A 437 18.94 -20.49 9.65
N ASP A 438 19.15 -21.77 9.38
CA ASP A 438 19.12 -22.40 8.05
C ASP A 438 17.83 -23.20 7.80
N ALA A 439 17.04 -23.46 8.85
CA ALA A 439 15.71 -24.05 8.79
C ALA A 439 14.85 -23.60 9.96
N VAL A 440 13.53 -23.60 9.72
CA VAL A 440 12.51 -23.30 10.74
C VAL A 440 11.53 -24.47 10.82
N LYS A 441 11.18 -24.89 12.04
CA LYS A 441 10.22 -25.96 12.28
C LYS A 441 9.09 -25.49 13.17
N LEU A 442 7.88 -25.72 12.71
CA LEU A 442 6.65 -25.59 13.46
C LEU A 442 6.20 -26.96 13.92
N THR A 443 5.87 -27.14 15.21
CA THR A 443 5.19 -28.31 15.73
C THR A 443 3.89 -27.88 16.39
N VAL A 444 2.76 -28.38 15.91
CA VAL A 444 1.45 -28.15 16.52
C VAL A 444 1.27 -29.11 17.68
N THR A 445 1.10 -28.58 18.88
CA THR A 445 0.99 -29.36 20.11
C THR A 445 -0.46 -29.58 20.54
N ASP A 446 -1.38 -28.70 20.09
CA ASP A 446 -2.82 -28.86 20.31
C ASP A 446 -3.63 -28.17 19.20
N ALA A 447 -4.78 -28.75 18.85
CA ALA A 447 -5.67 -28.25 17.81
C ALA A 447 -7.11 -28.69 18.03
N ASN A 448 -8.07 -27.81 17.77
CA ASN A 448 -9.51 -28.06 17.83
C ASN A 448 -10.08 -28.64 16.53
N GLY A 449 -9.28 -29.34 15.74
CA GLY A 449 -9.72 -29.88 14.46
C GLY A 449 -8.54 -30.31 13.59
N LYS A 450 -8.79 -30.31 12.28
CA LYS A 450 -7.80 -30.70 11.28
C LYS A 450 -6.69 -29.63 11.18
N VAL A 451 -5.44 -30.01 11.40
CA VAL A 451 -4.31 -29.09 11.21
C VAL A 451 -4.08 -28.86 9.73
N GLN A 452 -4.22 -27.60 9.32
CA GLN A 452 -4.18 -27.17 7.93
C GLN A 452 -3.52 -25.79 7.85
N ILE A 453 -2.36 -25.71 7.21
CA ILE A 453 -1.54 -24.49 7.13
C ILE A 453 -1.50 -23.99 5.68
N CYS A 454 -2.01 -22.78 5.45
CA CYS A 454 -1.96 -22.16 4.14
C CYS A 454 -0.58 -21.58 3.85
N GLU A 455 0.06 -20.95 4.86
CA GLU A 455 1.40 -20.37 4.68
C GLU A 455 2.17 -20.38 6.00
N LEU A 456 3.43 -20.74 5.93
CA LEU A 456 4.43 -20.60 6.99
C LEU A 456 5.50 -19.60 6.54
N GLY A 457 5.30 -18.33 6.86
CA GLY A 457 6.23 -17.26 6.51
C GLY A 457 7.36 -17.13 7.54
N VAL A 458 8.58 -16.84 7.07
CA VAL A 458 9.78 -16.62 7.89
C VAL A 458 10.39 -15.29 7.52
N TYR A 459 10.67 -14.43 8.49
CA TYR A 459 11.07 -13.05 8.25
C TYR A 459 12.25 -12.61 9.11
N ASN A 460 12.99 -11.62 8.57
CA ASN A 460 13.98 -10.82 9.29
C ASN A 460 13.54 -9.37 9.25
N GLU A 461 12.71 -8.96 10.20
CA GLU A 461 12.25 -7.58 10.30
C GLU A 461 13.37 -6.68 10.85
N LYS A 462 13.69 -5.59 10.13
CA LYS A 462 14.54 -4.51 10.63
C LYS A 462 13.69 -3.62 11.54
N ARG A 463 13.91 -3.69 12.85
CA ARG A 463 13.23 -2.85 13.87
C ARG A 463 14.15 -1.75 14.34
#